data_54ae70ec3328aff924412905ae0f1d97
#
_entry.id   54ae70ec3328aff924412905ae0f1d97
#
_cell.length_a   1.000
_cell.length_b   1.000
_cell.length_c   1.000
_cell.angle_alpha   90.00
_cell.angle_beta   90.00
_cell.angle_gamma   90.00
#
_symmetry.space_group_name_H-M   'P 1'
#
loop_
_entity.id
_entity.type
_entity.pdbx_description
1 polymer ?
#
loop_
_entity_poly.entity_id
_entity_poly.type
_entity_poly.pdbx_seq_one_letter_code
_entity_poly.pdbx_strand_id
1 'polypeptide(L)'
;MKKKIEILAPAKNLNQGMLAINSGADAVYIGAPQYGARSNATNSIEDIEELVKYAHLFKAQVFVVLNTILYDNELKDCEKLIHTLYNIGVDALIVQDMAIMEMDLPPIVIHASTQANNRDPKHVKFLKDAGMQRVVLARELNLDQIKEIHEATDVELEFFVSGALCVAFSGNCYMSFAGGERSANRGSCAQNCRLPYQLTDGTGKTLIANSHLLSIKDLDLSDQLPNLIEVGVTSFKIEGRLKDIVYVKNNVSFLRQKLDSFLENNDKFQKSSSGRTTFNFDAKMDRSFNRGYTDYFLNKRTEKIGSWETPKSQGQFIGKVIETKEKGYIIENGEILNNGDGLYFLNENNEADGLQINVVLNNFIIPNTFKTIKAGTEIYRNSDAEFIKLVEREDSTIRKIGVNLKFTETAEGFQLTAIDEDGHTSNKTYETAKELAKSEESIIPNIKKNLSKTGNTPFIVDEVEVELTANWFLPISKINEIRREVLENLVEIRVSEYHREEFQITKTDHPYPVKELDFTYNVSNKLARQFYERHGVNEIEKAFELQWDPGKSRVMVTKYCVKYELGKCARFQKDTMGEKLVEPLTLINGENEYKLKFNCKPCEMEIWEKDAELEYDEDEA
;
A
#
# COMPACT_ATOMS: atom_id res chain seq x y z
N MET A 1 4.01 23.47 15.16
CA MET A 1 2.98 22.74 14.38
C MET A 1 3.07 21.27 14.71
N LYS A 2 1.94 20.56 14.78
CA LYS A 2 1.93 19.08 14.92
C LYS A 2 2.50 18.45 13.65
N LYS A 3 3.27 17.37 13.79
CA LYS A 3 3.81 16.63 12.64
C LYS A 3 2.66 15.83 11.97
N LYS A 4 2.54 15.91 10.66
CA LYS A 4 1.51 15.17 9.91
C LYS A 4 1.90 13.71 9.76
N ILE A 5 0.92 12.82 9.90
CA ILE A 5 1.05 11.37 9.69
C ILE A 5 0.02 10.97 8.63
N GLU A 6 0.45 10.10 7.71
CA GLU A 6 -0.29 9.75 6.51
C GLU A 6 -0.48 8.24 6.35
N ILE A 7 -1.68 7.81 5.97
CA ILE A 7 -1.94 6.48 5.39
C ILE A 7 -2.02 6.63 3.88
N LEU A 8 -1.08 6.00 3.16
CA LEU A 8 -1.02 5.99 1.71
C LEU A 8 -1.60 4.67 1.17
N ALA A 9 -2.77 4.75 0.56
CA ALA A 9 -3.51 3.60 0.07
C ALA A 9 -3.31 3.36 -1.44
N PRO A 10 -3.36 2.09 -1.91
CA PRO A 10 -3.32 1.77 -3.33
C PRO A 10 -4.64 2.09 -4.03
N ALA A 11 -4.55 2.62 -5.24
CA ALA A 11 -5.67 2.77 -6.15
C ALA A 11 -5.39 2.02 -7.47
N LYS A 12 -6.21 1.00 -7.79
CA LYS A 12 -6.17 0.32 -9.07
C LYS A 12 -6.82 1.18 -10.17
N ASN A 13 -7.88 1.88 -9.80
CA ASN A 13 -8.67 2.75 -10.67
C ASN A 13 -9.34 3.85 -9.83
N LEU A 14 -10.05 4.78 -10.50
CA LEU A 14 -10.80 5.88 -9.89
C LEU A 14 -11.68 5.42 -8.72
N ASN A 15 -12.57 4.44 -8.96
CA ASN A 15 -13.49 3.96 -7.92
C ASN A 15 -12.77 3.44 -6.67
N GLN A 16 -11.71 2.66 -6.85
CA GLN A 16 -10.94 2.15 -5.72
C GLN A 16 -10.22 3.28 -4.96
N GLY A 17 -9.73 4.31 -5.65
CA GLY A 17 -9.14 5.50 -5.03
C GLY A 17 -10.13 6.27 -4.17
N MET A 18 -11.33 6.53 -4.69
CA MET A 18 -12.40 7.19 -3.93
C MET A 18 -12.81 6.38 -2.71
N LEU A 19 -12.95 5.06 -2.84
CA LEU A 19 -13.29 4.17 -1.72
C LEU A 19 -12.17 4.10 -0.67
N ALA A 20 -10.91 4.15 -1.07
CA ALA A 20 -9.77 4.22 -0.14
C ALA A 20 -9.80 5.52 0.67
N ILE A 21 -10.09 6.67 0.03
CA ILE A 21 -10.25 7.97 0.71
C ILE A 21 -11.41 7.91 1.70
N ASN A 22 -12.56 7.36 1.29
CA ASN A 22 -13.73 7.19 2.17
C ASN A 22 -13.46 6.26 3.35
N SER A 23 -12.53 5.31 3.19
CA SER A 23 -12.10 4.40 4.26
C SER A 23 -11.06 5.02 5.21
N GLY A 24 -10.66 6.27 4.97
CA GLY A 24 -9.77 7.03 5.86
C GLY A 24 -8.33 7.15 5.38
N ALA A 25 -8.03 6.86 4.11
CA ALA A 25 -6.72 7.16 3.53
C ALA A 25 -6.47 8.67 3.46
N ASP A 26 -5.25 9.08 3.78
CA ASP A 26 -4.81 10.48 3.70
C ASP A 26 -4.22 10.80 2.33
N ALA A 27 -3.72 9.78 1.63
CA ALA A 27 -3.26 9.86 0.26
C ALA A 27 -3.54 8.55 -0.48
N VAL A 28 -3.59 8.61 -1.80
CA VAL A 28 -3.68 7.45 -2.67
C VAL A 28 -2.60 7.47 -3.74
N TYR A 29 -2.07 6.28 -4.11
CA TYR A 29 -1.16 6.17 -5.23
C TYR A 29 -1.79 5.34 -6.36
N ILE A 30 -1.75 5.90 -7.58
CA ILE A 30 -2.42 5.37 -8.76
C ILE A 30 -1.44 5.23 -9.93
N GLY A 31 -1.66 4.25 -10.80
CA GLY A 31 -0.87 4.07 -12.01
C GLY A 31 -1.23 5.09 -13.09
N ALA A 32 -0.23 5.70 -13.71
CA ALA A 32 -0.40 6.48 -14.92
C ALA A 32 -0.83 5.60 -16.11
N PRO A 33 -1.24 6.18 -17.25
CA PRO A 33 -1.51 5.44 -18.49
C PRO A 33 -0.32 4.58 -18.93
N GLN A 34 0.91 5.02 -18.61
CA GLN A 34 2.17 4.35 -18.95
C GLN A 34 3.18 4.47 -17.81
N TYR A 35 4.29 3.72 -17.86
CA TYR A 35 5.47 3.81 -16.98
C TYR A 35 5.23 3.46 -15.49
N GLY A 36 4.13 2.80 -15.15
CA GLY A 36 3.88 2.31 -13.80
C GLY A 36 4.31 0.84 -13.60
N ALA A 37 4.90 0.49 -12.45
CA ALA A 37 5.37 -0.87 -12.13
C ALA A 37 4.26 -1.94 -12.00
N ARG A 38 3.06 -1.67 -12.48
CA ARG A 38 1.93 -2.61 -12.61
C ARG A 38 1.18 -2.29 -13.89
N SER A 39 1.65 -2.85 -15.01
CA SER A 39 1.09 -2.59 -16.36
C SER A 39 -0.41 -2.90 -16.51
N ASN A 40 -0.96 -3.77 -15.64
CA ASN A 40 -2.40 -4.12 -15.63
C ASN A 40 -3.26 -3.18 -14.77
N ALA A 41 -2.72 -2.08 -14.24
CA ALA A 41 -3.44 -1.09 -13.43
C ALA A 41 -3.14 0.32 -13.96
N THR A 42 -3.41 0.53 -15.25
CA THR A 42 -3.29 1.83 -15.92
C THR A 42 -4.63 2.57 -15.89
N ASN A 43 -4.58 3.90 -15.84
CA ASN A 43 -5.75 4.75 -15.75
C ASN A 43 -5.66 5.87 -16.80
N SER A 44 -6.81 6.36 -17.27
CA SER A 44 -6.87 7.53 -18.14
C SER A 44 -6.49 8.82 -17.39
N ILE A 45 -6.15 9.86 -18.13
CA ILE A 45 -5.88 11.19 -17.53
C ILE A 45 -7.14 11.74 -16.87
N GLU A 46 -8.29 11.51 -17.48
CA GLU A 46 -9.61 11.96 -17.00
C GLU A 46 -9.97 11.28 -15.66
N ASP A 47 -9.72 9.97 -15.53
CA ASP A 47 -9.95 9.25 -14.26
C ASP A 47 -9.04 9.78 -13.14
N ILE A 48 -7.79 10.10 -13.47
CA ILE A 48 -6.84 10.68 -12.49
C ILE A 48 -7.29 12.08 -12.10
N GLU A 49 -7.72 12.93 -13.03
CA GLU A 49 -8.22 14.28 -12.76
C GLU A 49 -9.47 14.25 -11.85
N GLU A 50 -10.40 13.34 -12.10
CA GLU A 50 -11.58 13.17 -11.26
C GLU A 50 -11.20 12.71 -9.84
N LEU A 51 -10.24 11.78 -9.73
CA LEU A 51 -9.72 11.34 -8.42
C LEU A 51 -9.03 12.48 -7.67
N VAL A 52 -8.26 13.33 -8.35
CA VAL A 52 -7.60 14.52 -7.77
C VAL A 52 -8.65 15.47 -7.19
N LYS A 53 -9.67 15.83 -7.95
CA LYS A 53 -10.77 16.70 -7.48
C LYS A 53 -11.47 16.12 -6.26
N TYR A 54 -11.74 14.82 -6.27
CA TYR A 54 -12.36 14.12 -5.15
C TYR A 54 -11.45 14.10 -3.91
N ALA A 55 -10.18 13.81 -4.07
CA ALA A 55 -9.22 13.75 -2.98
C ALA A 55 -9.03 15.13 -2.33
N HIS A 56 -8.86 16.18 -3.12
CA HIS A 56 -8.63 17.54 -2.65
C HIS A 56 -9.81 18.08 -1.81
N LEU A 57 -11.04 17.60 -2.06
CA LEU A 57 -12.18 17.88 -1.20
C LEU A 57 -11.92 17.52 0.27
N PHE A 58 -11.18 16.47 0.52
CA PHE A 58 -10.79 15.99 1.87
C PHE A 58 -9.35 16.41 2.26
N LYS A 59 -8.71 17.30 1.51
CA LYS A 59 -7.26 17.59 1.64
C LYS A 59 -6.39 16.32 1.59
N ALA A 60 -6.90 15.25 0.98
CA ALA A 60 -6.14 14.06 0.68
C ALA A 60 -5.36 14.25 -0.62
N GLN A 61 -4.20 13.55 -0.73
CA GLN A 61 -3.28 13.71 -1.85
C GLN A 61 -3.39 12.56 -2.85
N VAL A 62 -3.02 12.85 -4.12
CA VAL A 62 -2.95 11.84 -5.19
C VAL A 62 -1.53 11.79 -5.75
N PHE A 63 -0.87 10.64 -5.59
CA PHE A 63 0.46 10.39 -6.14
C PHE A 63 0.38 9.48 -7.35
N VAL A 64 0.98 9.90 -8.46
CA VAL A 64 1.01 9.08 -9.68
C VAL A 64 2.35 8.35 -9.78
N VAL A 65 2.29 7.03 -10.04
CA VAL A 65 3.50 6.22 -10.15
C VAL A 65 4.02 6.18 -11.57
N LEU A 66 5.29 6.62 -11.74
CA LEU A 66 6.12 6.52 -12.93
C LEU A 66 7.41 5.76 -12.55
N ASN A 67 7.26 4.57 -11.96
CA ASN A 67 8.34 3.86 -11.27
C ASN A 67 8.81 2.62 -12.04
N THR A 68 8.95 2.76 -13.33
CA THR A 68 9.65 1.82 -14.22
C THR A 68 10.92 2.46 -14.77
N ILE A 69 11.88 1.66 -15.21
CA ILE A 69 12.98 2.14 -16.06
C ILE A 69 12.43 2.62 -17.40
N LEU A 70 13.05 3.61 -17.99
CA LEU A 70 12.68 4.20 -19.29
C LEU A 70 13.74 3.83 -20.34
N TYR A 71 13.31 3.71 -21.59
CA TYR A 71 14.23 3.63 -22.73
C TYR A 71 14.35 4.99 -23.42
N ASP A 72 15.41 5.20 -24.20
CA ASP A 72 15.70 6.48 -24.85
C ASP A 72 14.56 7.03 -25.72
N ASN A 73 13.81 6.14 -26.37
CA ASN A 73 12.65 6.51 -27.20
C ASN A 73 11.40 6.92 -26.42
N GLU A 74 11.37 6.68 -25.10
CA GLU A 74 10.23 6.97 -24.23
C GLU A 74 10.38 8.31 -23.47
N LEU A 75 11.60 8.85 -23.39
CA LEU A 75 11.93 10.02 -22.57
C LEU A 75 11.06 11.24 -22.84
N LYS A 76 10.86 11.59 -24.12
CA LYS A 76 10.05 12.76 -24.50
C LYS A 76 8.57 12.60 -24.19
N ASP A 77 8.04 11.40 -24.34
CA ASP A 77 6.62 11.15 -24.05
C ASP A 77 6.36 11.07 -22.54
N CYS A 78 7.34 10.57 -21.76
CA CYS A 78 7.30 10.63 -20.30
C CYS A 78 7.31 12.08 -19.81
N GLU A 79 8.17 12.95 -20.34
CA GLU A 79 8.23 14.38 -20.00
C GLU A 79 6.88 15.08 -20.27
N LYS A 80 6.29 14.87 -21.44
CA LYS A 80 4.95 15.42 -21.78
C LYS A 80 3.87 14.90 -20.80
N LEU A 81 3.92 13.62 -20.45
CA LEU A 81 2.98 13.04 -19.49
C LEU A 81 3.11 13.70 -18.12
N ILE A 82 4.32 13.99 -17.65
CA ILE A 82 4.57 14.69 -16.38
C ILE A 82 3.93 16.09 -16.39
N HIS A 83 4.10 16.85 -17.47
CA HIS A 83 3.43 18.16 -17.60
C HIS A 83 1.90 18.04 -17.59
N THR A 84 1.35 17.02 -18.24
CA THR A 84 -0.10 16.76 -18.22
C THR A 84 -0.59 16.44 -16.82
N LEU A 85 0.10 15.56 -16.08
CA LEU A 85 -0.22 15.19 -14.70
C LEU A 85 -0.15 16.40 -13.76
N TYR A 86 0.86 17.25 -13.93
CA TYR A 86 0.95 18.50 -13.19
C TYR A 86 -0.25 19.40 -13.44
N ASN A 87 -0.64 19.59 -14.70
CA ASN A 87 -1.73 20.50 -15.07
C ASN A 87 -3.10 20.05 -14.55
N ILE A 88 -3.35 18.76 -14.39
CA ILE A 88 -4.59 18.22 -13.80
C ILE A 88 -4.58 18.18 -12.25
N GLY A 89 -3.51 18.69 -11.62
CA GLY A 89 -3.46 18.87 -10.17
C GLY A 89 -2.88 17.70 -9.36
N VAL A 90 -2.17 16.74 -9.96
CA VAL A 90 -1.46 15.67 -9.25
C VAL A 90 -0.48 16.26 -8.25
N ASP A 91 -0.47 15.74 -7.01
CA ASP A 91 0.33 16.28 -5.91
C ASP A 91 1.81 15.89 -5.99
N ALA A 92 2.11 14.64 -6.37
CA ALA A 92 3.49 14.17 -6.51
C ALA A 92 3.62 12.98 -7.49
N LEU A 93 4.84 12.75 -7.95
CA LEU A 93 5.21 11.58 -8.75
C LEU A 93 6.08 10.63 -7.92
N ILE A 94 5.82 9.33 -8.00
CA ILE A 94 6.67 8.30 -7.42
C ILE A 94 7.52 7.69 -8.53
N VAL A 95 8.84 7.95 -8.53
CA VAL A 95 9.73 7.64 -9.64
C VAL A 95 10.83 6.65 -9.26
N GLN A 96 11.32 5.90 -10.25
CA GLN A 96 12.49 5.02 -10.13
C GLN A 96 13.66 5.55 -10.97
N ASP A 97 13.40 5.89 -12.24
CA ASP A 97 14.44 6.24 -13.22
C ASP A 97 14.96 7.66 -12.98
N MET A 98 16.27 7.79 -12.79
CA MET A 98 16.91 9.08 -12.56
C MET A 98 16.91 9.98 -13.81
N ALA A 99 16.53 9.47 -14.99
CA ALA A 99 16.28 10.28 -16.17
C ALA A 99 15.28 11.41 -15.92
N ILE A 100 14.29 11.16 -15.04
CA ILE A 100 13.26 12.15 -14.71
C ILE A 100 13.89 13.41 -14.10
N MET A 101 14.95 13.26 -13.30
CA MET A 101 15.67 14.38 -12.69
C MET A 101 16.47 15.23 -13.72
N GLU A 102 16.62 14.76 -14.96
CA GLU A 102 17.27 15.49 -16.05
C GLU A 102 16.28 16.15 -17.03
N MET A 103 15.00 15.81 -16.97
CA MET A 103 13.94 16.37 -17.81
C MET A 103 13.63 17.83 -17.43
N ASP A 104 12.96 18.55 -18.34
CA ASP A 104 12.36 19.87 -18.06
C ASP A 104 11.04 19.65 -17.31
N LEU A 105 11.08 19.78 -15.98
CA LEU A 105 9.95 19.46 -15.11
C LEU A 105 9.20 20.73 -14.67
N PRO A 106 7.84 20.66 -14.60
CA PRO A 106 7.08 21.65 -13.86
C PRO A 106 7.43 21.57 -12.35
N PRO A 107 7.04 22.54 -11.52
CA PRO A 107 7.33 22.52 -10.07
C PRO A 107 6.51 21.45 -9.34
N ILE A 108 6.71 20.18 -9.71
CA ILE A 108 6.04 19.03 -9.12
C ILE A 108 6.94 18.32 -8.09
N VAL A 109 6.33 17.87 -7.00
CA VAL A 109 7.01 17.09 -5.96
C VAL A 109 7.38 15.70 -6.48
N ILE A 110 8.62 15.25 -6.20
CA ILE A 110 9.13 13.93 -6.61
C ILE A 110 9.43 13.08 -5.37
N HIS A 111 8.88 11.88 -5.35
CA HIS A 111 9.15 10.85 -4.35
C HIS A 111 10.01 9.74 -4.96
N ALA A 112 11.11 9.36 -4.29
CA ALA A 112 11.89 8.20 -4.70
C ALA A 112 11.10 6.90 -4.43
N SER A 113 10.84 6.12 -5.46
CA SER A 113 10.22 4.81 -5.33
C SER A 113 11.10 3.84 -4.54
N THR A 114 10.50 2.88 -3.84
CA THR A 114 11.24 1.73 -3.28
C THR A 114 12.03 0.96 -4.36
N GLN A 115 11.61 1.03 -5.63
CA GLN A 115 12.32 0.43 -6.76
C GLN A 115 13.72 1.03 -6.99
N ALA A 116 14.04 2.19 -6.42
CA ALA A 116 15.40 2.77 -6.39
C ALA A 116 16.30 2.16 -5.30
N ASN A 117 15.84 1.08 -4.61
CA ASN A 117 16.60 0.32 -3.61
C ASN A 117 17.09 1.18 -2.42
N ASN A 118 16.18 1.94 -1.81
CA ASN A 118 16.47 2.94 -0.77
C ASN A 118 16.75 2.30 0.60
N ARG A 119 17.94 1.75 0.81
CA ARG A 119 18.34 1.02 2.03
C ARG A 119 19.62 1.55 2.69
N ASP A 120 20.35 2.43 2.03
CA ASP A 120 21.61 2.99 2.52
C ASP A 120 21.44 4.47 2.91
N PRO A 121 21.89 4.91 4.11
CA PRO A 121 21.74 6.29 4.56
C PRO A 121 22.38 7.33 3.64
N LYS A 122 23.53 7.00 3.02
CA LYS A 122 24.22 7.92 2.10
C LYS A 122 23.45 8.07 0.79
N HIS A 123 22.87 6.95 0.30
CA HIS A 123 22.02 6.97 -0.89
C HIS A 123 20.75 7.77 -0.65
N VAL A 124 20.05 7.56 0.48
CA VAL A 124 18.83 8.32 0.82
C VAL A 124 19.13 9.81 0.99
N LYS A 125 20.23 10.15 1.66
CA LYS A 125 20.69 11.56 1.76
C LYS A 125 20.98 12.15 0.38
N PHE A 126 21.66 11.40 -0.51
CA PHE A 126 21.93 11.83 -1.88
C PHE A 126 20.64 12.14 -2.64
N LEU A 127 19.62 11.29 -2.58
CA LEU A 127 18.33 11.51 -3.24
C LEU A 127 17.65 12.80 -2.76
N LYS A 128 17.68 13.06 -1.45
CA LYS A 128 17.18 14.31 -0.88
C LYS A 128 17.96 15.52 -1.40
N ASP A 129 19.29 15.46 -1.39
CA ASP A 129 20.14 16.55 -1.87
C ASP A 129 20.00 16.78 -3.39
N ALA A 130 19.60 15.74 -4.14
CA ALA A 130 19.25 15.84 -5.57
C ALA A 130 17.85 16.44 -5.83
N GLY A 131 17.05 16.69 -4.78
CA GLY A 131 15.75 17.37 -4.88
C GLY A 131 14.53 16.49 -4.70
N MET A 132 14.68 15.26 -4.23
CA MET A 132 13.53 14.42 -3.89
C MET A 132 12.98 14.78 -2.51
N GLN A 133 11.65 14.94 -2.40
CA GLN A 133 11.00 15.43 -1.19
C GLN A 133 10.62 14.31 -0.22
N ARG A 134 10.43 13.08 -0.73
CA ARG A 134 10.10 11.89 0.03
C ARG A 134 10.86 10.68 -0.50
N VAL A 135 11.24 9.76 0.37
CA VAL A 135 11.89 8.51 0.00
C VAL A 135 11.10 7.32 0.55
N VAL A 136 10.66 6.42 -0.36
CA VAL A 136 10.04 5.15 0.01
C VAL A 136 11.14 4.15 0.32
N LEU A 137 11.30 3.82 1.58
CA LEU A 137 12.36 2.93 2.06
C LEU A 137 12.17 1.48 1.59
N ALA A 138 13.25 0.74 1.53
CA ALA A 138 13.25 -0.70 1.26
C ALA A 138 12.62 -1.47 2.43
N ARG A 139 11.81 -2.50 2.13
CA ARG A 139 11.01 -3.24 3.12
C ARG A 139 11.82 -4.11 4.06
N GLU A 140 13.01 -4.50 3.65
CA GLU A 140 13.94 -5.37 4.41
C GLU A 140 14.74 -4.66 5.50
N LEU A 141 14.52 -3.36 5.70
CA LEU A 141 15.16 -2.60 6.77
C LEU A 141 14.57 -2.95 8.14
N ASN A 142 15.44 -2.93 9.17
CA ASN A 142 15.01 -2.97 10.55
C ASN A 142 14.89 -1.56 11.16
N LEU A 143 14.33 -1.47 12.37
CA LEU A 143 14.11 -0.19 13.06
C LEU A 143 15.41 0.62 13.26
N ASP A 144 16.53 -0.05 13.59
CA ASP A 144 17.82 0.63 13.79
C ASP A 144 18.32 1.26 12.48
N GLN A 145 18.22 0.52 11.36
CA GLN A 145 18.61 1.02 10.03
C GLN A 145 17.71 2.20 9.57
N ILE A 146 16.40 2.13 9.85
CA ILE A 146 15.47 3.25 9.54
C ILE A 146 15.86 4.49 10.36
N LYS A 147 16.19 4.29 11.63
CA LYS A 147 16.67 5.37 12.51
C LYS A 147 17.96 5.99 12.02
N GLU A 148 18.95 5.18 11.60
CA GLU A 148 20.21 5.66 11.00
C GLU A 148 19.94 6.53 9.75
N ILE A 149 19.00 6.11 8.90
CA ILE A 149 18.59 6.91 7.73
C ILE A 149 17.96 8.23 8.17
N HIS A 150 17.03 8.19 9.13
CA HIS A 150 16.37 9.39 9.63
C HIS A 150 17.36 10.39 10.26
N GLU A 151 18.38 9.89 10.97
CA GLU A 151 19.43 10.74 11.58
C GLU A 151 20.39 11.34 10.52
N ALA A 152 20.54 10.68 9.36
CA ALA A 152 21.41 11.14 8.27
C ALA A 152 20.77 12.21 7.37
N THR A 153 19.44 12.37 7.40
CA THR A 153 18.70 13.27 6.51
C THR A 153 17.36 13.68 7.11
N ASP A 154 16.86 14.86 6.72
CA ASP A 154 15.55 15.40 7.09
C ASP A 154 14.47 15.11 6.01
N VAL A 155 14.77 14.27 5.02
CA VAL A 155 13.78 13.87 3.99
C VAL A 155 12.59 13.15 4.62
N GLU A 156 11.40 13.33 4.07
CA GLU A 156 10.23 12.59 4.50
C GLU A 156 10.37 11.09 4.18
N LEU A 157 10.13 10.25 5.20
CA LEU A 157 10.28 8.80 5.09
C LEU A 157 8.91 8.12 4.97
N GLU A 158 8.77 7.31 3.92
CA GLU A 158 7.62 6.44 3.67
C GLU A 158 8.03 4.97 3.81
N PHE A 159 7.21 4.17 4.50
CA PHE A 159 7.47 2.75 4.70
C PHE A 159 6.23 1.90 4.42
N PHE A 160 6.43 0.72 3.82
CA PHE A 160 5.34 -0.23 3.64
C PHE A 160 5.01 -0.90 4.98
N VAL A 161 3.72 -0.91 5.34
CA VAL A 161 3.25 -1.47 6.61
C VAL A 161 2.28 -2.63 6.45
N SER A 162 1.74 -2.85 5.26
CA SER A 162 0.79 -3.93 5.00
C SER A 162 0.85 -4.42 3.55
N GLY A 163 0.62 -5.72 3.37
CA GLY A 163 0.37 -6.36 2.10
C GLY A 163 1.51 -7.20 1.55
N ALA A 164 1.45 -7.52 0.26
CA ALA A 164 2.34 -8.47 -0.37
C ALA A 164 3.81 -8.00 -0.36
N LEU A 165 4.70 -8.89 0.10
CA LEU A 165 6.15 -8.69 0.05
C LEU A 165 6.73 -9.16 -1.28
N CYS A 166 7.76 -8.47 -1.75
CA CYS A 166 8.69 -8.95 -2.75
C CYS A 166 9.83 -9.67 -2.04
N VAL A 167 10.19 -10.89 -2.48
CA VAL A 167 11.30 -11.64 -1.89
C VAL A 167 12.66 -11.03 -2.24
N ALA A 168 12.77 -10.41 -3.44
CA ALA A 168 13.99 -9.74 -3.89
C ALA A 168 14.16 -8.37 -3.23
N PHE A 169 15.39 -7.89 -3.18
CA PHE A 169 15.64 -6.47 -2.99
C PHE A 169 14.92 -5.67 -4.08
N SER A 170 14.33 -4.56 -3.68
CA SER A 170 13.52 -3.74 -4.59
C SER A 170 14.35 -3.24 -5.78
N GLY A 171 13.81 -3.38 -7.00
CA GLY A 171 14.51 -3.03 -8.24
C GLY A 171 15.57 -4.05 -8.70
N ASN A 172 15.87 -5.10 -7.92
CA ASN A 172 16.93 -6.06 -8.19
C ASN A 172 16.41 -7.49 -8.44
N CYS A 173 15.33 -7.61 -9.21
CA CYS A 173 14.80 -8.90 -9.64
C CYS A 173 14.64 -8.96 -11.16
N TYR A 174 15.40 -9.82 -11.79
CA TYR A 174 15.45 -10.04 -13.23
C TYR A 174 14.95 -11.43 -13.65
N MET A 175 14.48 -12.26 -12.70
CA MET A 175 14.00 -13.62 -12.98
C MET A 175 12.90 -13.66 -14.05
N SER A 176 12.01 -12.65 -14.06
CA SER A 176 10.93 -12.58 -15.05
C SER A 176 11.44 -12.27 -16.44
N PHE A 177 12.52 -11.51 -16.55
CA PHE A 177 13.16 -11.19 -17.82
C PHE A 177 13.93 -12.39 -18.36
N ALA A 178 14.77 -12.99 -17.55
CA ALA A 178 15.55 -14.18 -17.91
C ALA A 178 14.65 -15.39 -18.26
N GLY A 179 13.50 -15.53 -17.63
CA GLY A 179 12.56 -16.63 -17.87
C GLY A 179 11.48 -16.37 -18.95
N GLY A 180 11.48 -15.23 -19.65
CA GLY A 180 10.43 -14.94 -20.63
C GLY A 180 10.34 -13.49 -21.10
N GLU A 181 11.42 -12.73 -21.01
CA GLU A 181 11.56 -11.34 -21.48
C GLU A 181 10.55 -10.33 -20.88
N ARG A 182 9.92 -10.69 -19.75
CA ARG A 182 8.99 -9.83 -19.00
C ARG A 182 9.73 -9.12 -17.88
N SER A 183 10.08 -7.85 -18.03
CA SER A 183 10.81 -7.13 -16.98
C SER A 183 9.91 -6.69 -15.83
N ALA A 184 10.31 -7.07 -14.59
CA ALA A 184 9.70 -6.58 -13.37
C ALA A 184 9.93 -5.07 -13.19
N ASN A 185 11.10 -4.56 -13.62
CA ASN A 185 11.46 -3.14 -13.63
C ASN A 185 10.69 -2.32 -14.70
N ARG A 186 9.97 -3.02 -15.58
CA ARG A 186 9.07 -2.45 -16.61
C ARG A 186 7.59 -2.73 -16.32
N GLY A 187 7.26 -3.13 -15.08
CA GLY A 187 5.87 -3.37 -14.65
C GLY A 187 5.28 -4.73 -15.04
N SER A 188 6.04 -5.63 -15.66
CA SER A 188 5.57 -6.90 -16.21
C SER A 188 6.08 -8.13 -15.44
N CYS A 189 6.15 -8.06 -14.10
CA CYS A 189 6.57 -9.16 -13.25
C CYS A 189 5.75 -10.44 -13.49
N ALA A 190 6.39 -11.56 -13.80
CA ALA A 190 5.75 -12.87 -13.99
C ALA A 190 5.50 -13.63 -12.68
N GLN A 191 5.97 -13.10 -11.54
CA GLN A 191 5.88 -13.72 -10.22
C GLN A 191 6.56 -15.10 -10.13
N ASN A 192 7.70 -15.30 -10.77
CA ASN A 192 8.47 -16.55 -10.73
C ASN A 192 8.76 -17.02 -9.30
N CYS A 193 8.93 -16.08 -8.34
CA CYS A 193 9.08 -16.42 -6.92
C CYS A 193 7.83 -17.08 -6.29
N ARG A 194 6.70 -17.14 -6.99
CA ARG A 194 5.46 -17.83 -6.52
C ARG A 194 5.23 -19.17 -7.20
N LEU A 195 6.11 -19.57 -8.12
CA LEU A 195 6.04 -20.89 -8.75
C LEU A 195 6.55 -21.97 -7.79
N PRO A 196 6.13 -23.24 -7.95
CA PRO A 196 6.70 -24.35 -7.21
C PRO A 196 8.07 -24.71 -7.79
N TYR A 197 9.01 -25.08 -6.93
CA TYR A 197 10.35 -25.52 -7.28
C TYR A 197 10.69 -26.84 -6.60
N GLN A 198 11.44 -27.67 -7.30
CA GLN A 198 12.22 -28.74 -6.71
C GLN A 198 13.55 -28.11 -6.18
N LEU A 199 14.02 -28.57 -5.02
CA LEU A 199 15.33 -28.20 -4.48
C LEU A 199 16.24 -29.42 -4.47
N THR A 200 17.42 -29.29 -5.09
CA THR A 200 18.47 -30.30 -5.04
C THR A 200 19.72 -29.76 -4.36
N ASP A 201 20.55 -30.65 -3.80
CA ASP A 201 21.88 -30.28 -3.31
C ASP A 201 22.96 -30.49 -4.40
N GLY A 202 24.21 -30.11 -4.10
CA GLY A 202 25.34 -30.21 -5.02
C GLY A 202 25.72 -31.64 -5.46
N THR A 203 25.13 -32.67 -4.83
CA THR A 203 25.27 -34.09 -5.28
C THR A 203 24.14 -34.49 -6.24
N GLY A 204 23.17 -33.62 -6.48
CA GLY A 204 21.94 -33.90 -7.25
C GLY A 204 20.85 -34.59 -6.45
N LYS A 205 21.01 -34.75 -5.12
CA LYS A 205 20.00 -35.32 -4.25
C LYS A 205 18.81 -34.33 -4.08
N THR A 206 17.60 -34.79 -4.33
CA THR A 206 16.39 -34.02 -4.06
C THR A 206 16.17 -33.85 -2.55
N LEU A 207 16.17 -32.60 -2.10
CA LEU A 207 15.85 -32.21 -0.72
C LEU A 207 14.35 -31.94 -0.54
N ILE A 208 13.75 -31.27 -1.53
CA ILE A 208 12.32 -30.97 -1.61
C ILE A 208 11.86 -31.21 -3.05
N ALA A 209 10.81 -32.01 -3.25
CA ALA A 209 10.37 -32.40 -4.57
C ALA A 209 9.55 -31.31 -5.28
N ASN A 210 8.70 -30.59 -4.56
CA ASN A 210 7.81 -29.56 -5.13
C ASN A 210 7.26 -28.66 -4.03
N SER A 211 7.68 -27.39 -4.01
CA SER A 211 7.21 -26.40 -3.02
C SER A 211 7.47 -24.98 -3.50
N HIS A 212 6.72 -24.00 -2.97
CA HIS A 212 6.85 -22.58 -3.33
C HIS A 212 8.02 -21.92 -2.58
N LEU A 213 9.24 -22.40 -2.79
CA LEU A 213 10.43 -22.13 -2.00
C LEU A 213 10.88 -20.67 -1.90
N LEU A 214 10.45 -19.82 -2.83
CA LEU A 214 10.70 -18.37 -2.85
C LEU A 214 9.44 -17.56 -2.46
N SER A 215 8.33 -18.25 -2.16
CA SER A 215 7.10 -17.60 -1.73
C SER A 215 7.21 -17.24 -0.24
N ILE A 216 6.91 -15.98 0.09
CA ILE A 216 6.94 -15.48 1.47
C ILE A 216 5.56 -14.98 1.90
N LYS A 217 5.34 -14.93 3.21
CA LYS A 217 4.15 -14.38 3.87
C LYS A 217 3.94 -12.91 3.51
N ASP A 218 2.76 -12.38 3.79
CA ASP A 218 2.44 -10.97 3.61
C ASP A 218 2.85 -10.14 4.83
N LEU A 219 3.13 -8.85 4.61
CA LEU A 219 3.56 -7.93 5.66
C LEU A 219 2.36 -7.48 6.49
N ASP A 220 2.51 -7.49 7.82
CA ASP A 220 1.66 -6.77 8.75
C ASP A 220 2.49 -6.10 9.84
N LEU A 221 2.55 -4.78 9.80
CA LEU A 221 3.22 -3.93 10.80
C LEU A 221 2.24 -3.02 11.53
N SER A 222 0.97 -3.37 11.54
CA SER A 222 -0.08 -2.55 12.15
C SER A 222 0.15 -2.27 13.65
N ASP A 223 0.76 -3.22 14.37
CA ASP A 223 1.13 -3.04 15.78
C ASP A 223 2.47 -2.32 15.97
N GLN A 224 3.23 -2.10 14.89
CA GLN A 224 4.52 -1.44 14.90
C GLN A 224 4.45 0.05 14.50
N LEU A 225 3.26 0.60 14.20
CA LEU A 225 3.10 2.00 13.79
C LEU A 225 3.73 2.99 14.79
N PRO A 226 3.56 2.85 16.12
CA PRO A 226 4.21 3.75 17.08
C PRO A 226 5.73 3.71 16.99
N ASN A 227 6.33 2.52 16.87
CA ASN A 227 7.78 2.34 16.76
C ASN A 227 8.34 2.95 15.47
N LEU A 228 7.60 2.80 14.35
CA LEU A 228 7.96 3.41 13.07
C LEU A 228 7.89 4.94 13.12
N ILE A 229 6.88 5.51 13.81
CA ILE A 229 6.77 6.96 14.04
C ILE A 229 7.97 7.47 14.87
N GLU A 230 8.36 6.72 15.89
CA GLU A 230 9.48 7.07 16.76
C GLU A 230 10.81 7.14 16.00
N VAL A 231 11.04 6.24 15.05
CA VAL A 231 12.24 6.25 14.19
C VAL A 231 12.11 7.14 12.95
N GLY A 232 11.06 7.97 12.87
CA GLY A 232 10.95 9.07 11.91
C GLY A 232 10.06 8.84 10.69
N VAL A 233 9.44 7.65 10.54
CA VAL A 233 8.49 7.39 9.44
C VAL A 233 7.21 8.20 9.63
N THR A 234 6.74 8.85 8.57
CA THR A 234 5.53 9.69 8.58
C THR A 234 4.46 9.25 7.60
N SER A 235 4.81 8.46 6.59
CA SER A 235 3.87 7.91 5.62
C SER A 235 3.85 6.39 5.66
N PHE A 236 2.66 5.81 5.88
CA PHE A 236 2.42 4.37 6.02
C PHE A 236 1.74 3.84 4.77
N LYS A 237 2.51 3.11 3.95
CA LYS A 237 2.06 2.62 2.64
C LYS A 237 1.48 1.22 2.70
N ILE A 238 0.34 1.04 2.06
CA ILE A 238 -0.31 -0.26 1.87
C ILE A 238 0.02 -0.78 0.46
N GLU A 239 0.54 -1.99 0.33
CA GLU A 239 0.67 -2.67 -0.97
C GLU A 239 -0.66 -3.32 -1.36
N GLY A 240 -1.13 -3.09 -2.59
CA GLY A 240 -2.39 -3.69 -2.99
C GLY A 240 -3.02 -3.19 -4.29
N ARG A 241 -2.31 -2.56 -5.23
CA ARG A 241 -2.89 -2.04 -6.49
C ARG A 241 -3.60 -3.08 -7.36
N LEU A 242 -3.27 -4.37 -7.22
CA LEU A 242 -3.95 -5.46 -7.94
C LEU A 242 -4.98 -6.20 -7.08
N LYS A 243 -5.23 -5.72 -5.86
CA LYS A 243 -6.23 -6.29 -4.94
C LYS A 243 -7.63 -5.74 -5.24
N ASP A 244 -8.64 -6.44 -4.70
CA ASP A 244 -10.03 -6.04 -4.82
C ASP A 244 -10.41 -4.90 -3.85
N ILE A 245 -11.63 -4.43 -3.98
CA ILE A 245 -12.18 -3.34 -3.17
C ILE A 245 -12.29 -3.74 -1.70
N VAL A 246 -12.67 -5.00 -1.41
CA VAL A 246 -12.83 -5.51 -0.04
C VAL A 246 -11.49 -5.44 0.70
N TYR A 247 -10.42 -5.89 0.04
CA TYR A 247 -9.07 -5.80 0.58
C TYR A 247 -8.68 -4.36 0.92
N VAL A 248 -8.88 -3.41 -0.02
CA VAL A 248 -8.46 -2.02 0.19
C VAL A 248 -9.28 -1.36 1.30
N LYS A 249 -10.62 -1.47 1.27
CA LYS A 249 -11.48 -0.90 2.31
C LYS A 249 -11.14 -1.46 3.69
N ASN A 250 -10.98 -2.78 3.81
CA ASN A 250 -10.67 -3.43 5.08
C ASN A 250 -9.31 -2.99 5.64
N ASN A 251 -8.24 -3.03 4.83
CA ASN A 251 -6.88 -2.68 5.29
C ASN A 251 -6.76 -1.20 5.66
N VAL A 252 -7.33 -0.29 4.82
CA VAL A 252 -7.31 1.14 5.13
C VAL A 252 -8.08 1.45 6.40
N SER A 253 -9.29 0.88 6.54
CA SER A 253 -10.13 1.06 7.73
C SER A 253 -9.45 0.55 9.00
N PHE A 254 -8.82 -0.61 8.94
CA PHE A 254 -8.10 -1.19 10.07
C PHE A 254 -6.93 -0.30 10.52
N LEU A 255 -6.06 0.10 9.57
CA LEU A 255 -4.93 0.96 9.88
C LEU A 255 -5.38 2.36 10.33
N ARG A 256 -6.46 2.90 9.77
CA ARG A 256 -7.02 4.19 10.19
C ARG A 256 -7.48 4.16 11.64
N GLN A 257 -8.22 3.13 12.05
CA GLN A 257 -8.67 2.97 13.44
C GLN A 257 -7.47 2.85 14.42
N LYS A 258 -6.45 2.06 14.05
CA LYS A 258 -5.20 1.93 14.82
C LYS A 258 -4.49 3.27 14.98
N LEU A 259 -4.34 4.01 13.87
CA LEU A 259 -3.63 5.28 13.86
C LEU A 259 -4.43 6.39 14.57
N ASP A 260 -5.77 6.44 14.41
CA ASP A 260 -6.61 7.40 15.14
C ASP A 260 -6.50 7.22 16.65
N SER A 261 -6.55 5.96 17.14
CA SER A 261 -6.34 5.64 18.56
C SER A 261 -4.96 6.09 19.08
N PHE A 262 -3.92 6.01 18.24
CA PHE A 262 -2.59 6.55 18.59
C PHE A 262 -2.59 8.08 18.64
N LEU A 263 -3.20 8.74 17.64
CA LEU A 263 -3.24 10.20 17.52
C LEU A 263 -4.06 10.87 18.63
N GLU A 264 -5.16 10.26 19.08
CA GLU A 264 -5.98 10.73 20.21
C GLU A 264 -5.17 10.85 21.51
N ASN A 265 -4.15 10.01 21.66
CA ASN A 265 -3.29 9.98 22.84
C ASN A 265 -1.92 10.68 22.64
N ASN A 266 -1.73 11.39 21.51
CA ASN A 266 -0.43 11.96 21.16
C ASN A 266 -0.51 13.33 20.48
N ASP A 267 -0.43 14.40 21.27
CA ASP A 267 -0.56 15.78 20.79
C ASP A 267 0.56 16.28 19.86
N LYS A 268 1.63 15.52 19.68
CA LYS A 268 2.74 15.89 18.77
C LYS A 268 2.39 15.67 17.31
N PHE A 269 1.42 14.81 17.04
CA PHE A 269 1.05 14.36 15.70
C PHE A 269 -0.39 14.69 15.35
N GLN A 270 -0.69 14.72 14.07
CA GLN A 270 -2.04 14.89 13.53
C GLN A 270 -2.19 14.16 12.19
N LYS A 271 -3.40 13.86 11.82
CA LYS A 271 -3.75 13.34 10.50
C LYS A 271 -3.41 14.38 9.42
N SER A 272 -2.97 13.95 8.23
CA SER A 272 -2.60 14.86 7.14
C SER A 272 -3.78 15.34 6.31
N SER A 273 -4.95 14.67 6.38
CA SER A 273 -6.16 14.98 5.63
C SER A 273 -7.35 15.32 6.54
N SER A 274 -8.44 15.85 5.97
CA SER A 274 -9.65 16.29 6.70
C SER A 274 -10.76 15.24 6.71
N GLY A 275 -11.76 15.45 7.56
CA GLY A 275 -12.93 14.61 7.69
C GLY A 275 -12.74 13.39 8.59
N ARG A 276 -13.86 12.88 9.11
CA ARG A 276 -13.94 11.70 9.98
C ARG A 276 -14.62 10.56 9.24
N THR A 277 -14.07 9.35 9.34
CA THR A 277 -14.67 8.15 8.73
C THR A 277 -15.49 7.38 9.75
N THR A 278 -16.72 7.07 9.39
CA THR A 278 -17.57 6.11 10.11
C THR A 278 -17.47 4.75 9.45
N PHE A 279 -17.26 3.71 10.26
CA PHE A 279 -17.12 2.33 9.82
C PHE A 279 -18.35 1.53 10.22
N ASN A 280 -19.05 0.93 9.25
CA ASN A 280 -20.20 0.08 9.46
C ASN A 280 -19.86 -1.42 9.37
N PHE A 281 -18.61 -1.76 9.62
CA PHE A 281 -18.10 -3.13 9.75
C PHE A 281 -16.90 -3.16 10.70
N ASP A 282 -16.61 -4.34 11.26
CA ASP A 282 -15.44 -4.57 12.11
C ASP A 282 -14.24 -4.95 11.23
N ALA A 283 -13.33 -4.01 10.99
CA ALA A 283 -12.16 -4.21 10.15
C ALA A 283 -11.16 -5.17 10.82
N LYS A 284 -10.74 -6.21 10.09
CA LYS A 284 -9.76 -7.20 10.54
C LYS A 284 -8.86 -7.61 9.38
N MET A 285 -7.55 -7.47 9.54
CA MET A 285 -6.56 -7.75 8.49
C MET A 285 -6.70 -9.18 7.94
N ASP A 286 -6.88 -10.17 8.79
CA ASP A 286 -6.92 -11.59 8.46
C ASP A 286 -8.18 -12.04 7.70
N ARG A 287 -9.24 -11.20 7.65
CA ARG A 287 -10.46 -11.46 6.86
C ARG A 287 -10.36 -11.10 5.37
N SER A 288 -9.23 -10.54 4.96
CA SER A 288 -8.94 -10.29 3.55
C SER A 288 -7.78 -11.17 3.08
N PHE A 289 -7.44 -11.09 1.79
CA PHE A 289 -6.38 -11.91 1.20
C PHE A 289 -5.06 -11.79 1.98
N ASN A 290 -4.53 -12.90 2.47
CA ASN A 290 -3.19 -13.01 3.05
C ASN A 290 -2.62 -14.43 2.90
N ARG A 291 -1.27 -14.54 2.95
CA ARG A 291 -0.51 -15.83 2.92
C ARG A 291 0.06 -16.18 4.29
N GLY A 292 -0.64 -15.78 5.37
CA GLY A 292 -0.09 -15.61 6.69
C GLY A 292 0.69 -14.31 6.78
N TYR A 293 0.95 -13.85 8.00
CA TYR A 293 1.59 -12.56 8.26
C TYR A 293 2.98 -12.71 8.85
N THR A 294 3.82 -11.69 8.62
CA THR A 294 5.15 -11.54 9.18
C THR A 294 5.47 -10.06 9.37
N ASP A 295 6.32 -9.73 10.36
CA ASP A 295 6.97 -8.43 10.48
C ASP A 295 8.21 -8.30 9.58
N TYR A 296 8.47 -9.32 8.78
CA TYR A 296 9.59 -9.49 7.86
C TYR A 296 10.94 -9.43 8.60
N PHE A 297 11.65 -8.32 8.52
CA PHE A 297 12.94 -8.13 9.20
C PHE A 297 12.94 -6.89 10.12
N LEU A 298 11.78 -6.30 10.40
CA LEU A 298 11.70 -5.03 11.12
C LEU A 298 12.36 -5.12 12.51
N ASN A 299 12.10 -6.20 13.24
CA ASN A 299 12.69 -6.40 14.56
C ASN A 299 13.96 -7.24 14.47
N LYS A 300 13.85 -8.50 14.09
CA LYS A 300 14.98 -9.45 13.95
C LYS A 300 14.57 -10.61 13.04
N ARG A 301 15.56 -11.33 12.53
CA ARG A 301 15.33 -12.64 11.89
C ARG A 301 15.09 -13.71 12.97
N THR A 302 13.84 -13.87 13.42
CA THR A 302 13.49 -14.78 14.51
C THR A 302 12.60 -15.93 14.08
N GLU A 303 11.84 -15.75 12.99
CA GLU A 303 10.86 -16.72 12.51
C GLU A 303 11.09 -17.12 11.04
N LYS A 304 10.47 -18.22 10.65
CA LYS A 304 10.35 -18.61 9.25
C LYS A 304 9.29 -17.75 8.58
N ILE A 305 9.68 -17.11 7.49
CA ILE A 305 8.82 -16.20 6.74
C ILE A 305 8.33 -16.79 5.40
N GLY A 306 8.79 -17.99 5.07
CA GLY A 306 8.31 -18.73 3.89
C GLY A 306 6.83 -19.05 3.97
N SER A 307 6.15 -18.98 2.82
CA SER A 307 4.80 -19.51 2.59
C SER A 307 4.93 -20.55 1.47
N TRP A 308 5.42 -21.74 1.85
CA TRP A 308 5.87 -22.76 0.92
C TRP A 308 4.76 -23.67 0.42
N GLU A 309 3.67 -23.75 1.18
CA GLU A 309 2.55 -24.64 0.93
C GLU A 309 1.65 -24.09 -0.18
N THR A 310 1.49 -22.78 -0.24
CA THR A 310 0.63 -22.14 -1.24
C THR A 310 1.00 -20.68 -1.52
N PRO A 311 0.91 -20.22 -2.78
CA PRO A 311 0.98 -18.80 -3.12
C PRO A 311 -0.38 -18.10 -3.03
N LYS A 312 -1.46 -18.86 -2.72
CA LYS A 312 -2.85 -18.37 -2.61
C LYS A 312 -3.14 -17.86 -1.20
N SER A 313 -4.34 -17.33 -0.99
CA SER A 313 -4.77 -16.88 0.33
C SER A 313 -4.91 -18.06 1.30
N GLN A 314 -4.29 -17.92 2.46
CA GLN A 314 -4.51 -18.78 3.62
C GLN A 314 -5.72 -18.29 4.43
N GLY A 315 -5.78 -16.97 4.69
CA GLY A 315 -6.88 -16.34 5.43
C GLY A 315 -6.76 -16.46 6.95
N GLN A 316 -7.89 -16.36 7.61
CA GLN A 316 -8.03 -16.34 9.08
C GLN A 316 -8.00 -17.76 9.66
N PHE A 317 -7.18 -18.01 10.68
CA PHE A 317 -7.26 -19.25 11.46
C PHE A 317 -8.60 -19.35 12.19
N ILE A 318 -9.32 -20.46 11.99
CA ILE A 318 -10.65 -20.69 12.59
C ILE A 318 -10.58 -21.67 13.75
N GLY A 319 -9.78 -22.73 13.62
CA GLY A 319 -9.71 -23.80 14.62
C GLY A 319 -9.25 -25.10 13.99
N LYS A 320 -9.63 -26.24 14.63
CA LYS A 320 -9.22 -27.57 14.20
C LYS A 320 -10.43 -28.48 13.98
N VAL A 321 -10.30 -29.42 13.06
CA VAL A 321 -11.29 -30.50 12.89
C VAL A 321 -11.26 -31.39 14.12
N ILE A 322 -12.39 -31.50 14.83
CA ILE A 322 -12.58 -32.43 15.95
C ILE A 322 -12.90 -33.83 15.40
N GLU A 323 -13.85 -33.90 14.47
CA GLU A 323 -14.38 -35.15 13.93
C GLU A 323 -14.83 -34.96 12.49
N THR A 324 -14.51 -35.93 11.64
CA THR A 324 -15.05 -36.05 10.28
C THR A 324 -16.19 -37.06 10.30
N LYS A 325 -17.40 -36.65 9.87
CA LYS A 325 -18.60 -37.47 9.76
C LYS A 325 -18.90 -37.73 8.29
N GLU A 326 -19.88 -38.60 8.02
CA GLU A 326 -20.24 -39.04 6.68
C GLU A 326 -20.52 -37.90 5.66
N LYS A 327 -21.03 -36.76 6.13
CA LYS A 327 -21.42 -35.62 5.26
C LYS A 327 -20.77 -34.29 5.58
N GLY A 328 -19.88 -34.25 6.59
CA GLY A 328 -19.30 -32.98 7.04
C GLY A 328 -18.34 -33.13 8.19
N TYR A 329 -18.04 -32.01 8.85
CA TYR A 329 -17.00 -31.90 9.88
C TYR A 329 -17.53 -31.19 11.12
N ILE A 330 -17.10 -31.63 12.29
CA ILE A 330 -17.18 -30.85 13.53
C ILE A 330 -15.87 -30.09 13.67
N ILE A 331 -15.94 -28.76 13.77
CA ILE A 331 -14.77 -27.88 13.94
C ILE A 331 -14.84 -27.28 15.34
N GLU A 332 -13.73 -27.33 16.07
CA GLU A 332 -13.52 -26.52 17.26
C GLU A 332 -13.16 -25.11 16.77
N ASN A 333 -14.09 -24.17 16.87
CA ASN A 333 -13.90 -22.83 16.36
C ASN A 333 -14.37 -21.77 17.37
N GLY A 334 -13.65 -20.64 17.38
CA GLY A 334 -14.01 -19.43 18.13
C GLY A 334 -14.76 -18.38 17.29
N GLU A 335 -14.95 -18.63 16.00
CA GLU A 335 -15.52 -17.69 15.03
C GLU A 335 -16.84 -18.21 14.44
N ILE A 336 -17.76 -17.32 14.10
CA ILE A 336 -19.00 -17.69 13.41
C ILE A 336 -18.68 -17.99 11.95
N LEU A 337 -19.03 -19.20 11.49
CA LEU A 337 -18.96 -19.61 10.10
C LEU A 337 -20.32 -19.44 9.43
N ASN A 338 -20.30 -19.13 8.14
CA ASN A 338 -21.50 -18.88 7.34
C ASN A 338 -21.56 -19.76 6.10
N ASN A 339 -22.77 -19.95 5.58
CA ASN A 339 -22.95 -20.60 4.28
C ASN A 339 -22.26 -19.77 3.21
N GLY A 340 -21.47 -20.42 2.36
CA GLY A 340 -20.69 -19.75 1.34
C GLY A 340 -19.25 -19.42 1.71
N ASP A 341 -18.86 -19.55 2.99
CA ASP A 341 -17.46 -19.35 3.40
C ASP A 341 -16.54 -20.33 2.69
N GLY A 342 -15.38 -19.84 2.26
CA GLY A 342 -14.29 -20.65 1.73
C GLY A 342 -13.34 -21.04 2.83
N LEU A 343 -13.00 -22.33 2.91
CA LEU A 343 -12.02 -22.84 3.88
C LEU A 343 -10.78 -23.37 3.17
N TYR A 344 -9.64 -23.20 3.83
CA TYR A 344 -8.34 -23.70 3.44
C TYR A 344 -7.76 -24.60 4.52
N PHE A 345 -7.06 -25.65 4.11
CA PHE A 345 -6.34 -26.56 5.01
C PHE A 345 -5.19 -27.24 4.26
N LEU A 346 -4.27 -27.87 5.00
CA LEU A 346 -3.28 -28.78 4.43
C LEU A 346 -3.81 -30.23 4.50
N ASN A 347 -3.76 -30.93 3.37
CA ASN A 347 -4.14 -32.33 3.29
C ASN A 347 -3.07 -33.24 3.93
N GLU A 348 -3.29 -34.56 3.90
CA GLU A 348 -2.39 -35.56 4.48
C GLU A 348 -0.97 -35.57 3.89
N ASN A 349 -0.80 -35.04 2.68
CA ASN A 349 0.48 -34.91 1.99
C ASN A 349 1.13 -33.53 2.25
N ASN A 350 0.60 -32.71 3.17
CA ASN A 350 0.97 -31.31 3.39
C ASN A 350 0.78 -30.42 2.14
N GLU A 351 -0.16 -30.74 1.28
CA GLU A 351 -0.51 -29.93 0.12
C GLU A 351 -1.72 -29.05 0.44
N ALA A 352 -1.72 -27.84 -0.09
CA ALA A 352 -2.80 -26.87 0.06
C ALA A 352 -4.09 -27.38 -0.60
N ASP A 353 -5.15 -27.47 0.16
CA ASP A 353 -6.48 -27.87 -0.32
C ASP A 353 -7.56 -26.94 0.27
N GLY A 354 -8.77 -27.00 -0.26
CA GLY A 354 -9.86 -26.14 0.21
C GLY A 354 -11.24 -26.71 -0.11
N LEU A 355 -12.22 -26.12 0.56
CA LEU A 355 -13.63 -26.42 0.33
C LEU A 355 -14.47 -25.16 0.55
N GLN A 356 -15.69 -25.18 0.03
CA GLN A 356 -16.70 -24.15 0.30
C GLN A 356 -17.80 -24.75 1.19
N ILE A 357 -18.23 -24.01 2.17
CA ILE A 357 -19.33 -24.39 3.07
C ILE A 357 -20.65 -24.25 2.34
N ASN A 358 -21.44 -25.33 2.29
CA ASN A 358 -22.82 -25.29 1.82
C ASN A 358 -23.79 -24.96 2.97
N VAL A 359 -23.67 -25.67 4.10
CA VAL A 359 -24.56 -25.49 5.28
C VAL A 359 -23.75 -25.50 6.55
N VAL A 360 -24.09 -24.56 7.44
CA VAL A 360 -23.59 -24.50 8.83
C VAL A 360 -24.72 -24.86 9.79
N LEU A 361 -24.47 -25.82 10.67
CA LEU A 361 -25.36 -26.25 11.75
C LEU A 361 -24.60 -26.20 13.09
N ASN A 362 -24.55 -25.02 13.71
CA ASN A 362 -23.70 -24.72 14.86
C ASN A 362 -22.20 -24.93 14.52
N ASN A 363 -21.53 -25.91 15.16
CA ASN A 363 -20.13 -26.26 14.88
C ASN A 363 -19.96 -27.40 13.85
N PHE A 364 -21.07 -27.90 13.27
CA PHE A 364 -21.06 -28.89 12.19
C PHE A 364 -21.22 -28.20 10.86
N ILE A 365 -20.26 -28.39 9.96
CA ILE A 365 -20.27 -27.83 8.61
C ILE A 365 -20.43 -28.94 7.57
N ILE A 366 -21.25 -28.66 6.56
CA ILE A 366 -21.46 -29.52 5.39
C ILE A 366 -20.86 -28.80 4.18
N PRO A 367 -19.82 -29.33 3.53
CA PRO A 367 -19.22 -28.70 2.36
C PRO A 367 -20.04 -28.94 1.09
N ASN A 368 -19.81 -28.13 0.06
CA ASN A 368 -20.35 -28.36 -1.28
C ASN A 368 -19.82 -29.68 -1.89
N THR A 369 -18.55 -29.96 -1.64
CA THR A 369 -17.89 -31.21 -2.06
C THR A 369 -17.19 -31.82 -0.86
N PHE A 370 -17.57 -33.04 -0.50
CA PHE A 370 -16.99 -33.75 0.64
C PHE A 370 -15.56 -34.20 0.32
N LYS A 371 -14.66 -34.01 1.29
CA LYS A 371 -13.27 -34.48 1.30
C LYS A 371 -12.98 -35.13 2.64
N THR A 372 -12.10 -36.11 2.69
CA THR A 372 -11.67 -36.67 3.98
C THR A 372 -10.62 -35.74 4.61
N ILE A 373 -10.92 -35.25 5.81
CA ILE A 373 -10.01 -34.38 6.60
C ILE A 373 -9.79 -35.07 7.96
N LYS A 374 -8.53 -35.25 8.37
CA LYS A 374 -8.20 -35.88 9.65
C LYS A 374 -8.56 -34.98 10.82
N ALA A 375 -8.94 -35.58 11.95
CA ALA A 375 -9.04 -34.87 13.21
C ALA A 375 -7.68 -34.22 13.59
N GLY A 376 -7.73 -33.01 14.13
CA GLY A 376 -6.55 -32.19 14.44
C GLY A 376 -6.06 -31.30 13.29
N THR A 377 -6.56 -31.47 12.05
CA THR A 377 -6.21 -30.60 10.92
C THR A 377 -6.65 -29.17 11.19
N GLU A 378 -5.74 -28.23 11.03
CA GLU A 378 -6.00 -26.78 11.16
C GLU A 378 -6.80 -26.26 9.96
N ILE A 379 -7.83 -25.48 10.25
CA ILE A 379 -8.73 -24.90 9.28
C ILE A 379 -8.60 -23.38 9.29
N TYR A 380 -8.49 -22.81 8.11
CA TYR A 380 -8.44 -21.37 7.89
C TYR A 380 -9.59 -20.94 7.00
N ARG A 381 -10.15 -19.76 7.23
CA ARG A 381 -11.16 -19.13 6.37
C ARG A 381 -10.51 -18.18 5.39
N ASN A 382 -10.41 -18.58 4.14
CA ASN A 382 -9.78 -17.76 3.08
C ASN A 382 -10.78 -16.89 2.31
N SER A 383 -12.09 -17.07 2.56
CA SER A 383 -13.17 -16.22 2.03
C SER A 383 -14.32 -16.17 3.04
N ASP A 384 -14.64 -15.00 3.55
CA ASP A 384 -15.73 -14.75 4.50
C ASP A 384 -16.90 -14.11 3.74
N ALA A 385 -17.92 -14.90 3.43
CA ALA A 385 -19.03 -14.50 2.56
C ALA A 385 -19.87 -13.35 3.13
N GLU A 386 -20.14 -13.33 4.43
CA GLU A 386 -20.91 -12.28 5.09
C GLU A 386 -20.07 -11.00 5.25
N PHE A 387 -18.80 -11.13 5.59
CA PHE A 387 -17.88 -10.00 5.68
C PHE A 387 -17.71 -9.30 4.33
N ILE A 388 -17.53 -10.06 3.24
CA ILE A 388 -17.43 -9.53 1.88
C ILE A 388 -18.67 -8.70 1.54
N LYS A 389 -19.88 -9.26 1.73
CA LYS A 389 -21.15 -8.54 1.49
C LYS A 389 -21.26 -7.25 2.31
N LEU A 390 -20.80 -7.30 3.58
CA LEU A 390 -20.86 -6.15 4.47
C LEU A 390 -19.91 -5.04 4.02
N VAL A 391 -18.67 -5.40 3.65
CA VAL A 391 -17.67 -4.43 3.20
C VAL A 391 -17.99 -3.86 1.82
N GLU A 392 -18.61 -4.65 0.93
CA GLU A 392 -19.03 -4.19 -0.41
C GLU A 392 -20.16 -3.16 -0.39
N ARG A 393 -20.92 -3.06 0.68
CA ARG A 393 -21.98 -2.05 0.79
C ARG A 393 -21.41 -0.64 0.58
N GLU A 394 -22.18 0.22 -0.07
CA GLU A 394 -21.81 1.63 -0.31
C GLU A 394 -21.60 2.39 1.00
N ASP A 395 -22.42 2.10 2.00
CA ASP A 395 -22.40 2.74 3.32
C ASP A 395 -21.45 2.06 4.34
N SER A 396 -20.64 1.06 3.91
CA SER A 396 -19.73 0.37 4.83
C SER A 396 -18.62 1.28 5.38
N THR A 397 -18.23 2.31 4.62
CA THR A 397 -17.35 3.39 5.05
C THR A 397 -17.89 4.71 4.55
N ILE A 398 -18.07 5.69 5.46
CA ILE A 398 -18.57 7.02 5.12
C ILE A 398 -17.63 8.06 5.72
N ARG A 399 -17.01 8.88 4.87
CA ARG A 399 -16.18 10.00 5.31
C ARG A 399 -16.94 11.30 5.20
N LYS A 400 -16.96 12.08 6.28
CA LYS A 400 -17.64 13.38 6.37
C LYS A 400 -16.73 14.42 7.01
N ILE A 401 -16.83 15.65 6.53
CA ILE A 401 -16.12 16.84 7.01
C ILE A 401 -17.03 17.55 8.01
N GLY A 402 -16.51 17.89 9.17
CA GLY A 402 -17.23 18.66 10.18
C GLY A 402 -17.57 20.07 9.69
N VAL A 403 -18.80 20.54 9.91
CA VAL A 403 -19.22 21.90 9.57
C VAL A 403 -20.08 22.50 10.68
N ASN A 404 -19.79 23.75 11.04
CA ASN A 404 -20.62 24.57 11.91
C ASN A 404 -21.48 25.50 11.07
N LEU A 405 -22.76 25.57 11.39
CA LEU A 405 -23.75 26.42 10.70
C LEU A 405 -24.24 27.53 11.61
N LYS A 406 -24.16 28.78 11.14
CA LYS A 406 -24.69 29.94 11.83
C LYS A 406 -25.80 30.58 10.99
N PHE A 407 -27.01 30.62 11.54
CA PHE A 407 -28.19 31.23 10.92
C PHE A 407 -28.53 32.50 11.64
N THR A 408 -28.47 33.64 10.94
CA THR A 408 -28.60 34.97 11.54
C THR A 408 -29.69 35.76 10.81
N GLU A 409 -30.31 36.69 11.54
CA GLU A 409 -31.18 37.71 10.97
C GLU A 409 -30.36 38.84 10.34
N THR A 410 -30.78 39.34 9.18
CA THR A 410 -30.21 40.51 8.52
C THR A 410 -31.28 41.62 8.40
N ALA A 411 -30.93 42.83 7.95
CA ALA A 411 -31.88 43.89 7.73
C ALA A 411 -33.02 43.49 6.74
N GLU A 412 -32.66 42.78 5.69
CA GLU A 412 -33.52 42.44 4.54
C GLU A 412 -34.00 40.97 4.52
N GLY A 413 -33.66 40.20 5.56
CA GLY A 413 -34.06 38.80 5.60
C GLY A 413 -33.18 37.97 6.55
N PHE A 414 -32.55 36.91 6.04
CA PHE A 414 -31.77 35.95 6.83
C PHE A 414 -30.51 35.54 6.10
N GLN A 415 -29.46 35.18 6.82
CA GLN A 415 -28.21 34.67 6.29
C GLN A 415 -27.85 33.34 6.94
N LEU A 416 -27.43 32.38 6.12
CA LEU A 416 -26.77 31.16 6.59
C LEU A 416 -25.28 31.25 6.27
N THR A 417 -24.45 31.03 7.28
CA THR A 417 -22.98 30.88 7.14
C THR A 417 -22.61 29.48 7.54
N ALA A 418 -21.78 28.81 6.74
CA ALA A 418 -21.16 27.52 7.04
C ALA A 418 -19.65 27.71 7.16
N ILE A 419 -19.07 27.14 8.21
CA ILE A 419 -17.61 27.13 8.45
C ILE A 419 -17.21 25.68 8.71
N ASP A 420 -16.32 25.13 7.88
CA ASP A 420 -15.86 23.77 8.06
C ASP A 420 -14.72 23.64 9.06
N GLU A 421 -14.31 22.39 9.36
CA GLU A 421 -13.24 22.06 10.32
C GLU A 421 -11.86 22.63 9.93
N ASP A 422 -11.68 23.04 8.67
CA ASP A 422 -10.43 23.62 8.15
C ASP A 422 -10.48 25.16 8.04
N GLY A 423 -11.64 25.78 8.34
CA GLY A 423 -11.85 27.22 8.34
C GLY A 423 -12.36 27.82 7.03
N HIS A 424 -12.65 27.00 6.00
CA HIS A 424 -13.29 27.51 4.78
C HIS A 424 -14.71 27.98 5.12
N THR A 425 -15.10 29.10 4.54
CA THR A 425 -16.37 29.75 4.87
C THR A 425 -17.19 29.98 3.62
N SER A 426 -18.46 29.58 3.67
CA SER A 426 -19.49 29.90 2.67
C SER A 426 -20.67 30.56 3.32
N ASN A 427 -21.28 31.53 2.65
CA ASN A 427 -22.50 32.18 3.15
C ASN A 427 -23.49 32.47 2.03
N LYS A 428 -24.76 32.54 2.40
CA LYS A 428 -25.85 32.92 1.51
C LYS A 428 -26.88 33.73 2.27
N THR A 429 -27.27 34.86 1.70
CA THR A 429 -28.39 35.68 2.21
C THR A 429 -29.68 35.33 1.46
N TYR A 430 -30.75 35.20 2.19
CA TYR A 430 -32.12 35.05 1.70
C TYR A 430 -32.92 36.30 2.04
N GLU A 431 -33.17 37.14 1.03
CA GLU A 431 -33.97 38.35 1.14
C GLU A 431 -35.45 38.01 1.14
N THR A 432 -36.16 38.42 2.16
CA THR A 432 -37.60 38.20 2.30
C THR A 432 -38.21 39.16 3.31
N ALA A 433 -39.48 39.52 3.08
CA ALA A 433 -40.25 40.21 4.09
C ALA A 433 -40.41 39.31 5.33
N LYS A 434 -40.16 39.87 6.50
CA LYS A 434 -40.23 39.13 7.77
C LYS A 434 -41.63 39.14 8.31
N GLU A 435 -42.21 37.96 8.53
CA GLU A 435 -43.51 37.76 9.13
C GLU A 435 -43.37 37.01 10.46
N LEU A 436 -44.10 37.44 11.50
CA LEU A 436 -44.11 36.73 12.78
C LEU A 436 -44.82 35.38 12.64
N ALA A 437 -44.24 34.37 13.24
CA ALA A 437 -44.84 33.05 13.26
C ALA A 437 -46.07 33.00 14.19
N LYS A 438 -47.03 32.17 13.83
CA LYS A 438 -48.25 31.95 14.60
C LYS A 438 -48.04 31.13 15.89
N SER A 439 -46.94 30.39 16.00
CA SER A 439 -46.60 29.56 17.16
C SER A 439 -45.13 29.77 17.51
N GLU A 440 -44.87 30.07 18.78
CA GLU A 440 -43.50 30.46 19.25
C GLU A 440 -42.60 29.28 19.61
N GLU A 441 -43.14 28.18 20.11
CA GLU A 441 -42.36 27.11 20.78
C GLU A 441 -41.53 26.20 19.85
N SER A 442 -41.74 26.23 18.54
CA SER A 442 -41.14 25.24 17.63
C SER A 442 -40.15 25.78 16.57
N ILE A 443 -39.93 27.08 16.46
CA ILE A 443 -39.23 27.71 15.33
C ILE A 443 -37.73 27.39 15.34
N ILE A 444 -37.01 27.78 16.39
CA ILE A 444 -35.56 27.54 16.51
C ILE A 444 -35.25 26.06 16.46
N PRO A 445 -35.94 25.15 17.19
CA PRO A 445 -35.71 23.71 17.08
C PRO A 445 -35.95 23.18 15.65
N ASN A 446 -36.95 23.68 14.93
CA ASN A 446 -37.25 23.28 13.55
C ASN A 446 -36.16 23.76 12.59
N ILE A 447 -35.67 24.99 12.72
CA ILE A 447 -34.56 25.51 11.94
C ILE A 447 -33.32 24.63 12.16
N LYS A 448 -32.90 24.41 13.42
CA LYS A 448 -31.76 23.55 13.78
C LYS A 448 -31.92 22.16 13.19
N LYS A 449 -33.07 21.50 13.37
CA LYS A 449 -33.37 20.17 12.84
C LYS A 449 -33.26 20.10 11.31
N ASN A 450 -33.67 21.11 10.56
CA ASN A 450 -33.59 21.10 9.10
C ASN A 450 -32.20 21.48 8.59
N LEU A 451 -31.50 22.38 9.26
CA LEU A 451 -30.11 22.72 8.94
C LEU A 451 -29.15 21.56 9.21
N SER A 452 -29.38 20.75 10.24
CA SER A 452 -28.55 19.59 10.56
C SER A 452 -28.64 18.45 9.53
N LYS A 453 -29.55 18.47 8.57
CA LYS A 453 -29.71 17.43 7.55
C LYS A 453 -28.78 17.71 6.37
N THR A 454 -27.64 17.06 6.30
CA THR A 454 -26.67 17.26 5.22
C THR A 454 -26.88 16.36 4.00
N GLY A 455 -27.72 15.33 4.10
CA GLY A 455 -28.02 14.42 2.98
C GLY A 455 -26.76 13.75 2.40
N ASN A 456 -26.65 13.76 1.08
CA ASN A 456 -25.52 13.18 0.35
C ASN A 456 -24.31 14.12 0.23
N THR A 457 -24.31 15.30 0.89
CA THR A 457 -23.13 16.18 0.88
C THR A 457 -21.97 15.54 1.64
N PRO A 458 -20.72 15.95 1.40
CA PRO A 458 -19.55 15.45 2.13
C PRO A 458 -19.47 15.97 3.58
N PHE A 459 -20.46 16.72 4.07
CA PHE A 459 -20.43 17.35 5.38
C PHE A 459 -21.26 16.60 6.42
N ILE A 460 -20.86 16.76 7.69
CA ILE A 460 -21.65 16.46 8.88
C ILE A 460 -21.70 17.71 9.75
N VAL A 461 -22.91 18.10 10.20
CA VAL A 461 -23.07 19.28 11.05
C VAL A 461 -22.68 18.96 12.47
N ASP A 462 -21.66 19.64 12.98
CA ASP A 462 -21.23 19.54 14.38
C ASP A 462 -22.08 20.45 15.27
N GLU A 463 -22.35 21.70 14.84
CA GLU A 463 -23.12 22.65 15.58
C GLU A 463 -24.01 23.51 14.68
N VAL A 464 -25.20 23.90 15.17
CA VAL A 464 -26.08 24.90 14.55
C VAL A 464 -26.38 26.01 15.54
N GLU A 465 -25.88 27.20 15.27
CA GLU A 465 -26.19 28.42 15.98
C GLU A 465 -27.34 29.17 15.27
N VAL A 466 -28.32 29.68 16.02
CA VAL A 466 -29.44 30.44 15.47
C VAL A 466 -29.63 31.73 16.27
N GLU A 467 -29.41 32.88 15.62
CA GLU A 467 -29.54 34.22 16.21
C GLU A 467 -30.67 35.00 15.51
N LEU A 468 -31.80 35.09 16.15
CA LEU A 468 -32.97 35.82 15.67
C LEU A 468 -33.46 36.80 16.76
N THR A 469 -33.93 37.97 16.34
CA THR A 469 -34.48 38.99 17.26
C THR A 469 -35.92 38.73 17.63
N ALA A 470 -36.65 37.92 16.82
CA ALA A 470 -38.04 37.52 17.06
C ALA A 470 -38.32 36.15 16.44
N ASN A 471 -39.51 35.59 16.73
CA ASN A 471 -39.95 34.32 16.17
C ASN A 471 -40.49 34.49 14.74
N TRP A 472 -39.60 34.55 13.77
CA TRP A 472 -39.94 34.75 12.36
C TRP A 472 -40.43 33.47 11.69
N PHE A 473 -41.48 33.60 10.88
CA PHE A 473 -41.93 32.49 10.03
C PHE A 473 -40.97 32.27 8.88
N LEU A 474 -40.48 31.02 8.74
CA LEU A 474 -39.56 30.57 7.68
C LEU A 474 -40.10 29.29 7.06
N PRO A 475 -40.40 29.28 5.75
CA PRO A 475 -40.77 28.04 5.07
C PRO A 475 -39.62 27.03 5.10
N ILE A 476 -39.92 25.78 5.47
CA ILE A 476 -38.93 24.70 5.53
C ILE A 476 -38.22 24.49 4.16
N SER A 477 -38.97 24.69 3.06
CA SER A 477 -38.40 24.63 1.70
C SER A 477 -37.24 25.61 1.51
N LYS A 478 -37.39 26.84 2.06
CA LYS A 478 -36.36 27.89 1.95
C LYS A 478 -35.16 27.63 2.85
N ILE A 479 -35.37 27.09 4.04
CA ILE A 479 -34.29 26.64 4.91
C ILE A 479 -33.47 25.53 4.20
N ASN A 480 -34.13 24.59 3.56
CA ASN A 480 -33.46 23.50 2.82
C ASN A 480 -32.74 24.00 1.56
N GLU A 481 -33.30 25.00 0.85
CA GLU A 481 -32.71 25.61 -0.33
C GLU A 481 -31.41 26.35 0.02
N ILE A 482 -31.43 27.26 0.98
CA ILE A 482 -30.24 28.02 1.40
C ILE A 482 -29.16 27.12 1.96
N ARG A 483 -29.52 26.08 2.74
CA ARG A 483 -28.58 25.08 3.25
C ARG A 483 -27.87 24.36 2.09
N ARG A 484 -28.61 23.88 1.08
CA ARG A 484 -28.07 23.21 -0.08
C ARG A 484 -27.06 24.09 -0.82
N GLU A 485 -27.48 25.34 -1.15
CA GLU A 485 -26.61 26.28 -1.87
C GLU A 485 -25.33 26.61 -1.09
N VAL A 486 -25.44 26.83 0.23
CA VAL A 486 -24.28 27.13 1.08
C VAL A 486 -23.30 25.93 1.13
N LEU A 487 -23.81 24.69 1.26
CA LEU A 487 -22.97 23.52 1.32
C LEU A 487 -22.37 23.15 -0.06
N GLU A 488 -23.11 23.34 -1.16
CA GLU A 488 -22.59 23.16 -2.53
C GLU A 488 -21.46 24.16 -2.80
N ASN A 489 -21.65 25.43 -2.48
CA ASN A 489 -20.62 26.44 -2.62
C ASN A 489 -19.41 26.18 -1.72
N LEU A 490 -19.61 25.63 -0.52
CA LEU A 490 -18.49 25.25 0.37
C LEU A 490 -17.64 24.11 -0.24
N VAL A 491 -18.25 23.17 -0.98
CA VAL A 491 -17.51 22.14 -1.74
C VAL A 491 -16.61 22.80 -2.79
N GLU A 492 -17.14 23.76 -3.56
CA GLU A 492 -16.39 24.48 -4.60
C GLU A 492 -15.23 25.28 -3.99
N ILE A 493 -15.46 25.97 -2.88
CA ILE A 493 -14.44 26.72 -2.14
C ILE A 493 -13.31 25.77 -1.70
N ARG A 494 -13.63 24.64 -1.07
CA ARG A 494 -12.64 23.68 -0.59
C ARG A 494 -11.73 23.18 -1.71
N VAL A 495 -12.30 22.85 -2.87
CA VAL A 495 -11.51 22.35 -4.01
C VAL A 495 -10.68 23.48 -4.64
N SER A 496 -11.25 24.69 -4.79
CA SER A 496 -10.54 25.83 -5.41
C SER A 496 -9.44 26.43 -4.51
N GLU A 497 -9.60 26.36 -3.19
CA GLU A 497 -8.61 26.83 -2.21
C GLU A 497 -7.62 25.74 -1.80
N TYR A 498 -7.67 24.56 -2.40
CA TYR A 498 -6.66 23.55 -2.17
C TYR A 498 -5.34 23.97 -2.83
N HIS A 499 -4.29 24.04 -2.04
CA HIS A 499 -2.94 24.36 -2.50
C HIS A 499 -2.06 23.13 -2.32
N ARG A 500 -1.68 22.50 -3.44
CA ARG A 500 -0.68 21.44 -3.44
C ARG A 500 0.69 22.03 -3.12
N GLU A 501 1.56 21.22 -2.57
CA GLU A 501 2.96 21.56 -2.44
C GLU A 501 3.62 21.61 -3.81
N GLU A 502 4.41 22.64 -4.08
CA GLU A 502 5.17 22.78 -5.32
C GLU A 502 6.66 22.86 -5.01
N PHE A 503 7.46 22.17 -5.80
CA PHE A 503 8.90 22.15 -5.64
C PHE A 503 9.60 22.20 -7.00
N GLN A 504 10.34 23.25 -7.27
CA GLN A 504 11.15 23.38 -8.47
C GLN A 504 12.47 22.65 -8.28
N ILE A 505 12.65 21.55 -9.02
CA ILE A 505 13.90 20.81 -9.00
C ILE A 505 14.98 21.61 -9.74
N THR A 506 16.13 21.74 -9.09
CA THR A 506 17.34 22.33 -9.67
C THR A 506 18.40 21.25 -9.84
N LYS A 507 19.10 21.25 -10.97
CA LYS A 507 20.18 20.27 -11.22
C LYS A 507 21.33 20.53 -10.26
N THR A 508 21.75 19.48 -9.58
CA THR A 508 22.84 19.48 -8.60
C THR A 508 24.04 18.69 -9.14
N ASP A 509 25.21 18.82 -8.53
CA ASP A 509 26.46 18.15 -8.92
C ASP A 509 27.22 17.53 -7.75
N HIS A 510 26.58 17.40 -6.57
CA HIS A 510 27.20 16.80 -5.41
C HIS A 510 27.51 15.30 -5.67
N PRO A 511 28.60 14.74 -5.10
CA PRO A 511 29.07 13.42 -5.48
C PRO A 511 28.08 12.31 -5.13
N TYR A 512 27.85 11.40 -6.07
CA TYR A 512 27.15 10.14 -5.78
C TYR A 512 27.98 9.27 -4.81
N PRO A 513 27.34 8.49 -3.90
CA PRO A 513 28.05 7.72 -2.87
C PRO A 513 29.10 6.73 -3.38
N VAL A 514 28.95 6.23 -4.60
CA VAL A 514 29.88 5.30 -5.25
C VAL A 514 30.32 5.83 -6.61
N LYS A 515 31.46 5.34 -7.12
CA LYS A 515 32.05 5.79 -8.40
C LYS A 515 31.76 4.84 -9.57
N GLU A 516 31.33 3.64 -9.25
CA GLU A 516 31.05 2.57 -10.22
C GLU A 516 29.64 2.05 -9.98
N LEU A 517 28.86 1.90 -11.03
CA LEU A 517 27.50 1.36 -10.99
C LEU A 517 27.45 0.08 -11.80
N ASP A 518 27.08 -1.02 -11.16
CA ASP A 518 26.76 -2.26 -11.85
C ASP A 518 25.34 -2.23 -12.42
N PHE A 519 24.93 -3.28 -13.11
CA PHE A 519 23.61 -3.37 -13.73
C PHE A 519 22.43 -3.24 -12.75
N THR A 520 22.64 -3.42 -11.44
CA THR A 520 21.57 -3.32 -10.42
C THR A 520 21.07 -1.89 -10.18
N TYR A 521 21.81 -0.91 -10.66
CA TYR A 521 21.37 0.49 -10.67
C TYR A 521 20.40 0.81 -11.81
N ASN A 522 20.13 -0.15 -12.71
CA ASN A 522 19.09 -0.09 -13.74
C ASN A 522 19.23 1.11 -14.70
N VAL A 523 20.46 1.48 -15.07
CA VAL A 523 20.74 2.59 -16.01
C VAL A 523 20.43 2.17 -17.45
N SER A 524 19.26 2.53 -17.97
CA SER A 524 18.72 2.05 -19.24
C SER A 524 18.64 3.09 -20.35
N ASN A 525 18.98 4.36 -20.07
CA ASN A 525 18.86 5.45 -21.02
C ASN A 525 19.96 6.52 -20.82
N LYS A 526 20.08 7.42 -21.79
CA LYS A 526 21.11 8.45 -21.80
C LYS A 526 20.93 9.52 -20.72
N LEU A 527 19.69 9.88 -20.33
CA LEU A 527 19.46 10.90 -19.31
C LEU A 527 19.80 10.36 -17.92
N ALA A 528 19.44 9.11 -17.59
CA ALA A 528 19.88 8.48 -16.37
C ALA A 528 21.41 8.39 -16.27
N ARG A 529 22.09 8.03 -17.38
CA ARG A 529 23.55 8.04 -17.45
C ARG A 529 24.10 9.45 -17.20
N GLN A 530 23.55 10.48 -17.87
CA GLN A 530 23.95 11.88 -17.69
C GLN A 530 23.80 12.34 -16.24
N PHE A 531 22.72 11.93 -15.56
CA PHE A 531 22.50 12.22 -14.16
C PHE A 531 23.66 11.70 -13.29
N TYR A 532 24.01 10.42 -13.41
CA TYR A 532 25.07 9.82 -12.60
C TYR A 532 26.48 10.36 -12.97
N GLU A 533 26.76 10.58 -14.25
CA GLU A 533 28.02 11.20 -14.72
C GLU A 533 28.20 12.61 -14.14
N ARG A 534 27.14 13.43 -14.13
CA ARG A 534 27.15 14.77 -13.53
C ARG A 534 27.46 14.73 -12.02
N HIS A 535 27.06 13.66 -11.35
CA HIS A 535 27.34 13.40 -9.95
C HIS A 535 28.67 12.64 -9.71
N GLY A 536 29.51 12.58 -10.74
CA GLY A 536 30.90 12.08 -10.64
C GLY A 536 31.02 10.57 -10.59
N VAL A 537 30.07 9.83 -11.13
CA VAL A 537 30.20 8.39 -11.41
C VAL A 537 31.01 8.21 -12.69
N ASN A 538 32.02 7.34 -12.67
CA ASN A 538 32.96 7.17 -13.76
C ASN A 538 32.65 5.94 -14.64
N GLU A 539 32.17 4.86 -14.02
CA GLU A 539 31.85 3.60 -14.70
C GLU A 539 30.39 3.25 -14.47
N ILE A 540 29.66 3.02 -15.55
CA ILE A 540 28.21 2.74 -15.51
C ILE A 540 27.92 1.55 -16.43
N GLU A 541 27.58 0.41 -15.84
CA GLU A 541 27.02 -0.70 -16.61
C GLU A 541 25.59 -0.37 -17.08
N LYS A 542 25.21 -0.97 -18.20
CA LYS A 542 23.84 -0.88 -18.68
C LYS A 542 22.91 -1.71 -17.80
N ALA A 543 21.62 -1.33 -17.77
CA ALA A 543 20.58 -2.13 -17.12
C ALA A 543 20.58 -3.59 -17.65
N PHE A 544 20.20 -4.52 -16.81
CA PHE A 544 20.12 -5.95 -17.11
C PHE A 544 19.39 -6.23 -18.43
N GLU A 545 18.29 -5.58 -18.67
CA GLU A 545 17.45 -5.71 -19.87
C GLU A 545 18.17 -5.33 -21.19
N LEU A 546 19.31 -4.62 -21.12
CA LEU A 546 20.09 -4.18 -22.27
C LEU A 546 21.39 -4.96 -22.47
N GLN A 547 21.79 -5.80 -21.51
CA GLN A 547 23.07 -6.54 -21.58
C GLN A 547 23.01 -7.95 -20.98
N TRP A 548 21.79 -8.53 -20.84
CA TRP A 548 21.62 -9.88 -20.30
C TRP A 548 22.43 -10.93 -21.09
N ASP A 549 23.21 -11.75 -20.35
CA ASP A 549 23.92 -12.93 -20.87
C ASP A 549 23.15 -14.19 -20.44
N PRO A 550 22.40 -14.83 -21.35
CA PRO A 550 21.55 -15.96 -21.05
C PRO A 550 22.30 -17.13 -20.41
N GLY A 551 21.76 -17.64 -19.33
CA GLY A 551 22.29 -18.81 -18.62
C GLY A 551 23.35 -18.49 -17.55
N LYS A 552 23.96 -17.30 -17.56
CA LYS A 552 25.11 -16.96 -16.70
C LYS A 552 24.89 -15.83 -15.73
N SER A 553 23.74 -15.17 -15.80
CA SER A 553 23.50 -13.94 -15.06
C SER A 553 22.97 -14.18 -13.64
N ARG A 554 23.29 -13.24 -12.72
CA ARG A 554 22.63 -13.12 -11.43
C ARG A 554 21.25 -12.49 -11.63
N VAL A 555 20.19 -13.25 -11.35
CA VAL A 555 18.82 -12.85 -11.63
C VAL A 555 18.06 -12.31 -10.42
N MET A 556 18.59 -12.49 -9.20
CA MET A 556 18.01 -11.95 -7.97
C MET A 556 19.03 -11.89 -6.84
N VAL A 557 18.84 -10.87 -5.98
CA VAL A 557 19.44 -10.82 -4.64
C VAL A 557 18.33 -10.65 -3.61
N THR A 558 18.45 -11.32 -2.47
CA THR A 558 17.43 -11.31 -1.42
C THR A 558 18.01 -11.45 -0.02
N LYS A 559 17.37 -10.82 0.97
CA LYS A 559 17.64 -11.06 2.40
C LYS A 559 16.98 -12.35 2.90
N TYR A 560 15.97 -12.87 2.20
CA TYR A 560 15.39 -14.18 2.43
C TYR A 560 16.43 -15.29 2.18
N CYS A 561 16.37 -16.38 2.94
CA CYS A 561 17.38 -17.43 2.83
C CYS A 561 16.74 -18.82 2.96
N VAL A 562 16.82 -19.62 1.89
CA VAL A 562 16.29 -20.99 1.86
C VAL A 562 16.98 -21.89 2.91
N LYS A 563 18.31 -21.73 3.16
CA LYS A 563 18.99 -22.47 4.25
C LYS A 563 18.39 -22.17 5.61
N TYR A 564 18.03 -20.91 5.89
CA TYR A 564 17.39 -20.53 7.14
C TYR A 564 16.01 -21.18 7.28
N GLU A 565 15.21 -21.17 6.22
CA GLU A 565 13.87 -21.80 6.21
C GLU A 565 13.97 -23.31 6.44
N LEU A 566 15.01 -23.97 5.91
CA LEU A 566 15.29 -25.39 6.14
C LEU A 566 15.80 -25.72 7.55
N GLY A 567 16.12 -24.71 8.37
CA GLY A 567 16.78 -24.93 9.66
C GLY A 567 18.28 -25.28 9.54
N LYS A 568 18.92 -24.86 8.42
CA LYS A 568 20.30 -25.18 8.07
C LYS A 568 21.22 -23.96 8.03
N CYS A 569 20.86 -22.87 8.73
CA CYS A 569 21.67 -21.67 8.79
C CYS A 569 22.78 -21.78 9.84
N ALA A 570 24.04 -21.81 9.41
CA ALA A 570 25.20 -21.89 10.31
C ALA A 570 25.33 -20.69 11.27
N ARG A 571 24.77 -19.52 10.90
CA ARG A 571 24.86 -18.29 11.70
C ARG A 571 23.83 -18.22 12.82
N PHE A 572 22.56 -18.59 12.53
CA PHE A 572 21.44 -18.41 13.46
C PHE A 572 20.89 -19.72 14.04
N GLN A 573 21.25 -20.86 13.47
CA GLN A 573 20.70 -22.18 13.80
C GLN A 573 21.79 -23.24 13.99
N LYS A 574 22.99 -22.82 14.35
CA LYS A 574 24.18 -23.68 14.45
C LYS A 574 23.96 -24.93 15.30
N ASP A 575 23.25 -24.78 16.42
CA ASP A 575 23.03 -25.87 17.39
C ASP A 575 21.95 -26.87 16.94
N THR A 576 21.11 -26.50 15.96
CA THR A 576 19.97 -27.28 15.47
C THR A 576 20.09 -27.74 14.03
N MET A 577 21.08 -27.27 13.27
CA MET A 577 21.13 -27.46 11.81
C MET A 577 21.46 -28.89 11.37
N GLY A 578 22.05 -29.74 12.26
CA GLY A 578 22.50 -31.10 11.90
C GLY A 578 23.57 -31.10 10.83
N GLU A 579 23.49 -32.05 9.88
CA GLU A 579 24.44 -32.12 8.76
C GLU A 579 24.35 -30.90 7.84
N LYS A 580 25.53 -30.44 7.38
CA LYS A 580 25.62 -29.36 6.38
C LYS A 580 25.07 -29.82 5.04
N LEU A 581 24.49 -28.90 4.31
CA LEU A 581 24.05 -29.13 2.93
C LEU A 581 25.26 -29.03 1.98
N VAL A 582 25.29 -29.86 0.96
CA VAL A 582 26.30 -29.78 -0.10
C VAL A 582 25.89 -28.73 -1.12
N GLU A 583 26.70 -27.70 -1.30
CA GLU A 583 26.47 -26.65 -2.29
C GLU A 583 27.03 -27.02 -3.67
N PRO A 584 26.48 -26.42 -4.78
CA PRO A 584 25.36 -25.48 -4.81
C PRO A 584 24.01 -26.13 -4.55
N LEU A 585 23.12 -25.41 -3.84
CA LEU A 585 21.70 -25.76 -3.88
C LEU A 585 21.12 -25.24 -5.19
N THR A 586 20.24 -26.02 -5.81
CA THR A 586 19.64 -25.68 -7.11
C THR A 586 18.13 -25.73 -7.05
N LEU A 587 17.46 -24.66 -7.52
CA LEU A 587 16.02 -24.58 -7.73
C LEU A 587 15.69 -25.01 -9.16
N ILE A 588 14.72 -25.92 -9.33
CA ILE A 588 14.32 -26.45 -10.65
C ILE A 588 12.80 -26.32 -10.82
N ASN A 589 12.38 -25.69 -11.92
CA ASN A 589 10.98 -25.62 -12.34
C ASN A 589 10.90 -25.79 -13.86
N GLY A 590 10.54 -26.99 -14.34
CA GLY A 590 10.57 -27.34 -15.76
C GLY A 590 11.98 -27.19 -16.34
N GLU A 591 12.13 -26.35 -17.35
CA GLU A 591 13.42 -26.06 -18.00
C GLU A 591 14.23 -24.97 -17.26
N ASN A 592 13.60 -24.26 -16.32
CA ASN A 592 14.27 -23.22 -15.55
C ASN A 592 15.02 -23.84 -14.38
N GLU A 593 16.30 -23.59 -14.33
CA GLU A 593 17.22 -24.06 -13.30
C GLU A 593 18.06 -22.89 -12.79
N TYR A 594 18.11 -22.74 -11.45
CA TYR A 594 18.80 -21.64 -10.79
C TYR A 594 19.69 -22.14 -9.66
N LYS A 595 20.96 -21.74 -9.65
CA LYS A 595 21.90 -21.99 -8.55
C LYS A 595 21.74 -20.95 -7.46
N LEU A 596 21.83 -21.38 -6.20
CA LEU A 596 21.78 -20.50 -5.03
C LEU A 596 23.19 -20.29 -4.48
N LYS A 597 23.60 -19.03 -4.32
CA LYS A 597 24.81 -18.63 -3.61
C LYS A 597 24.43 -17.90 -2.31
N PHE A 598 25.11 -18.26 -1.21
CA PHE A 598 24.79 -17.73 0.12
C PHE A 598 25.93 -16.86 0.63
N ASN A 599 25.75 -15.56 0.67
CA ASN A 599 26.68 -14.58 1.23
C ASN A 599 26.34 -14.36 2.70
N CYS A 600 26.92 -15.17 3.59
CA CYS A 600 26.52 -15.24 4.99
C CYS A 600 26.91 -14.01 5.82
N LYS A 601 27.98 -13.27 5.46
CA LYS A 601 28.38 -12.01 6.15
C LYS A 601 27.31 -10.91 6.04
N PRO A 602 26.88 -10.47 4.83
CA PRO A 602 25.78 -9.54 4.66
C PRO A 602 24.41 -10.20 4.92
N CYS A 603 24.34 -11.53 5.05
CA CYS A 603 23.12 -12.31 5.20
C CYS A 603 22.16 -12.17 4.00
N GLU A 604 22.70 -12.43 2.82
CA GLU A 604 22.04 -12.34 1.52
C GLU A 604 22.13 -13.68 0.78
N MET A 605 21.11 -13.96 -0.03
CA MET A 605 21.10 -15.09 -0.95
C MET A 605 20.98 -14.56 -2.37
N GLU A 606 21.85 -15.01 -3.25
CA GLU A 606 21.83 -14.71 -4.67
C GLU A 606 21.25 -15.89 -5.44
N ILE A 607 20.50 -15.58 -6.50
CA ILE A 607 19.95 -16.56 -7.42
C ILE A 607 20.59 -16.31 -8.78
N TRP A 608 21.22 -17.35 -9.32
CA TRP A 608 21.97 -17.33 -10.57
C TRP A 608 21.38 -18.31 -11.58
N GLU A 609 21.50 -18.03 -12.84
CA GLU A 609 21.13 -18.96 -13.91
C GLU A 609 22.07 -20.18 -13.91
N LYS A 610 21.62 -21.28 -14.54
CA LYS A 610 22.22 -22.63 -14.44
C LYS A 610 23.68 -22.72 -14.86
N ASP A 611 24.11 -21.96 -15.89
CA ASP A 611 25.43 -22.03 -16.47
C ASP A 611 26.43 -21.07 -15.80
N ALA A 612 25.99 -20.32 -14.77
CA ALA A 612 26.88 -19.44 -14.00
C ALA A 612 27.97 -20.22 -13.29
N GLU A 613 29.19 -19.74 -13.41
CA GLU A 613 30.34 -20.22 -12.60
C GLU A 613 30.32 -19.46 -11.28
N LEU A 614 30.11 -20.17 -10.16
CA LEU A 614 30.04 -19.58 -8.83
C LEU A 614 31.29 -19.86 -8.04
N GLU A 615 31.92 -18.81 -7.57
CA GLU A 615 33.00 -18.94 -6.56
C GLU A 615 32.37 -18.99 -5.17
N TYR A 616 32.73 -19.97 -4.37
CA TYR A 616 32.30 -20.11 -2.98
C TYR A 616 33.51 -19.82 -2.08
N ASP A 617 33.35 -18.88 -1.15
CA ASP A 617 34.33 -18.62 -0.10
C ASP A 617 34.38 -19.85 0.84
N GLU A 618 35.51 -20.53 0.93
CA GLU A 618 35.70 -21.70 1.81
C GLU A 618 35.46 -21.35 3.29
N ASP A 619 35.63 -20.08 3.68
CA ASP A 619 35.40 -19.58 5.04
C ASP A 619 33.90 -19.27 5.35
N GLU A 620 33.02 -19.31 4.37
CA GLU A 620 31.57 -19.07 4.54
C GLU A 620 30.73 -20.36 4.53
N ALA A 621 31.33 -21.53 4.31
CA ALA A 621 30.65 -22.83 4.22
C ALA A 621 30.37 -23.50 5.59
#